data_462ed9bb89f75692f787b657785ca91e
#
_entry.id   462ed9bb89f75692f787b657785ca91e
#
_cell.length_a   1.000
_cell.length_b   1.000
_cell.length_c   1.000
_cell.angle_alpha   90.00
_cell.angle_beta   90.00
_cell.angle_gamma   90.00
#
_symmetry.space_group_name_H-M   'P 1'
#
loop_
_entity.id
_entity.type
_entity.pdbx_description
1 polymer ?
#
loop_
_entity_poly.entity_id
_entity_poly.type
_entity_poly.pdbx_seq_one_letter_code
_entity_poly.pdbx_strand_id
1 'polypeptide(L)'
;TFVVACLSINTVTHAAEISACESAECVSYFKKYKKYAKAGHARAMVTLGELYYHGYGVDKSLKKALRQFRRAAKYGSILGQAKAGLVYLTEPEFLDKDEGLKYLKKAARNKDGGSAFLLGIIYNDKEYGFYDPQESDKWLSKAYRYRNREVRSYIEKIRFDKDFTANNFPKVSKLIATLATSSKEVQPNDLVASTDTKPVSAIQWPEDESMEVITVSPPTLIEIFDEELADLKNAYPEKYAVGTGTNIIGRSCEHMVSCNVTSKADFERLLDSMDGIL
;
A
#
# COMPACT_ATOMS: atom_id res chain seq x y z
N THR A 1 -12.98 -32.33 -31.69
CA THR A 1 -13.38 -31.25 -30.81
C THR A 1 -12.26 -31.04 -29.79
N PHE A 2 -11.34 -30.10 -30.11
CA PHE A 2 -10.27 -29.73 -29.19
C PHE A 2 -10.78 -28.59 -28.29
N VAL A 3 -10.87 -28.83 -26.99
CA VAL A 3 -11.13 -27.81 -25.97
C VAL A 3 -9.79 -27.16 -25.64
N VAL A 4 -9.57 -25.95 -26.13
CA VAL A 4 -8.43 -25.13 -25.71
C VAL A 4 -8.79 -24.51 -24.37
N ALA A 5 -8.21 -25.06 -23.29
CA ALA A 5 -8.29 -24.44 -21.97
C ALA A 5 -7.36 -23.22 -21.95
N CYS A 6 -7.95 -22.01 -22.01
CA CYS A 6 -7.23 -20.77 -21.73
C CYS A 6 -6.87 -20.75 -20.24
N LEU A 7 -5.64 -21.14 -19.92
CA LEU A 7 -5.03 -20.87 -18.61
C LEU A 7 -4.72 -19.37 -18.56
N SER A 8 -5.61 -18.60 -17.95
CA SER A 8 -5.33 -17.21 -17.56
C SER A 8 -4.25 -17.22 -16.47
N ILE A 9 -3.01 -17.00 -16.88
CA ILE A 9 -1.89 -16.76 -15.96
C ILE A 9 -2.12 -15.36 -15.38
N ASN A 10 -2.70 -15.31 -14.17
CA ASN A 10 -2.69 -14.10 -13.37
C ASN A 10 -1.25 -13.83 -12.95
N THR A 11 -0.52 -13.03 -13.72
CA THR A 11 0.76 -12.47 -13.30
C THR A 11 0.48 -11.46 -12.18
N VAL A 12 0.53 -11.93 -10.95
CA VAL A 12 0.59 -11.06 -9.79
C VAL A 12 1.93 -10.36 -9.87
N THR A 13 1.92 -9.06 -10.18
CA THR A 13 3.12 -8.21 -10.09
C THR A 13 3.50 -8.10 -8.62
N HIS A 14 4.38 -8.99 -8.18
CA HIS A 14 4.97 -8.89 -6.85
C HIS A 14 5.95 -7.71 -6.84
N ALA A 15 5.72 -6.74 -5.93
CA ALA A 15 6.79 -5.82 -5.56
C ALA A 15 7.97 -6.65 -5.03
N ALA A 16 9.21 -6.26 -5.38
CA ALA A 16 10.39 -6.99 -4.95
C ALA A 16 10.44 -7.08 -3.42
N GLU A 17 10.35 -8.29 -2.89
CA GLU A 17 10.29 -8.55 -1.45
C GLU A 17 11.71 -8.68 -0.88
N ILE A 18 11.97 -8.00 0.25
CA ILE A 18 13.24 -8.12 0.96
C ILE A 18 13.20 -9.42 1.77
N SER A 19 14.17 -10.30 1.51
CA SER A 19 14.40 -11.52 2.29
C SER A 19 15.75 -11.49 3.01
N ALA A 20 15.95 -12.40 3.95
CA ALA A 20 17.25 -12.52 4.63
C ALA A 20 18.38 -12.80 3.63
N CYS A 21 19.50 -12.12 3.78
CA CYS A 21 20.66 -12.24 2.91
C CYS A 21 21.94 -11.89 3.64
N GLU A 22 22.96 -12.76 3.54
CA GLU A 22 24.26 -12.61 4.20
C GLU A 22 25.43 -12.39 3.21
N SER A 23 25.14 -12.32 1.91
CA SER A 23 26.17 -12.13 0.89
C SER A 23 26.93 -10.79 1.07
N ALA A 24 28.15 -10.71 0.55
CA ALA A 24 28.95 -9.48 0.57
C ALA A 24 28.23 -8.31 -0.11
N GLU A 25 27.43 -8.59 -1.12
CA GLU A 25 26.62 -7.60 -1.82
C GLU A 25 25.52 -7.03 -0.91
N CYS A 26 24.77 -7.88 -0.21
CA CYS A 26 23.73 -7.47 0.74
C CYS A 26 24.34 -6.62 1.87
N VAL A 27 25.50 -7.03 2.40
CA VAL A 27 26.24 -6.25 3.41
C VAL A 27 26.66 -4.89 2.85
N SER A 28 27.02 -4.81 1.57
CA SER A 28 27.35 -3.54 0.92
C SER A 28 26.16 -2.59 0.88
N TYR A 29 24.98 -3.06 0.44
CA TYR A 29 23.74 -2.26 0.45
C TYR A 29 23.37 -1.81 1.86
N PHE A 30 23.39 -2.70 2.83
CA PHE A 30 23.18 -2.33 4.23
C PHE A 30 24.09 -1.19 4.69
N LYS A 31 25.40 -1.25 4.38
CA LYS A 31 26.35 -0.18 4.74
C LYS A 31 26.01 1.14 4.05
N LYS A 32 25.64 1.13 2.77
CA LYS A 32 25.23 2.31 2.01
C LYS A 32 23.99 2.96 2.66
N TYR A 33 22.92 2.21 2.90
CA TYR A 33 21.71 2.73 3.57
C TYR A 33 21.98 3.26 4.97
N LYS A 34 22.80 2.56 5.74
CA LYS A 34 23.21 3.03 7.09
C LYS A 34 23.93 4.39 7.04
N LYS A 35 24.72 4.66 6.01
CA LYS A 35 25.38 5.96 5.79
C LYS A 35 24.35 7.06 5.56
N TYR A 36 23.39 6.88 4.61
CA TYR A 36 22.35 7.87 4.31
C TYR A 36 21.36 8.05 5.46
N ALA A 37 20.95 6.99 6.15
CA ALA A 37 20.13 7.08 7.33
C ALA A 37 20.79 7.89 8.46
N LYS A 38 22.12 7.74 8.67
CA LYS A 38 22.88 8.59 9.60
C LYS A 38 22.92 10.05 9.15
N ALA A 39 23.02 10.31 7.87
CA ALA A 39 22.99 11.65 7.29
C ALA A 39 21.61 12.33 7.48
N GLY A 40 20.55 11.57 7.73
CA GLY A 40 19.22 12.10 8.08
C GLY A 40 18.18 11.95 6.98
N HIS A 41 18.42 11.14 5.96
CA HIS A 41 17.44 10.82 4.92
C HIS A 41 16.37 9.88 5.47
N ALA A 42 15.13 10.34 5.54
CA ALA A 42 14.02 9.57 6.11
C ALA A 42 13.70 8.32 5.27
N ARG A 43 13.81 8.38 3.95
CA ARG A 43 13.66 7.21 3.06
C ARG A 43 14.69 6.14 3.40
N ALA A 44 15.96 6.53 3.47
CA ALA A 44 17.02 5.60 3.85
C ALA A 44 16.85 5.00 5.26
N MET A 45 16.22 5.73 6.18
CA MET A 45 15.85 5.18 7.49
C MET A 45 14.78 4.10 7.38
N VAL A 46 13.78 4.29 6.51
CA VAL A 46 12.74 3.27 6.27
C VAL A 46 13.39 2.02 5.69
N THR A 47 14.13 2.15 4.59
CA THR A 47 14.81 1.02 3.96
C THR A 47 15.78 0.33 4.93
N LEU A 48 16.57 1.08 5.71
CA LEU A 48 17.43 0.50 6.75
C LEU A 48 16.62 -0.24 7.83
N GLY A 49 15.42 0.24 8.14
CA GLY A 49 14.46 -0.45 9.02
C GLY A 49 14.06 -1.80 8.45
N GLU A 50 13.69 -1.87 7.17
CA GLU A 50 13.36 -3.10 6.47
C GLU A 50 14.55 -4.08 6.43
N LEU A 51 15.76 -3.58 6.14
CA LEU A 51 16.97 -4.43 6.15
C LEU A 51 17.22 -5.07 7.52
N TYR A 52 16.99 -4.34 8.62
CA TYR A 52 17.02 -4.91 9.97
C TYR A 52 15.87 -5.86 10.25
N TYR A 53 14.67 -5.57 9.74
CA TYR A 53 13.48 -6.37 9.96
C TYR A 53 13.61 -7.77 9.32
N HIS A 54 14.15 -7.83 8.11
CA HIS A 54 14.31 -9.06 7.35
C HIS A 54 15.68 -9.74 7.54
N GLY A 55 16.68 -9.05 8.07
CA GLY A 55 18.03 -9.58 8.19
C GLY A 55 18.82 -9.53 6.89
N TYR A 56 18.64 -8.46 6.08
CA TYR A 56 19.35 -8.30 4.81
C TYR A 56 20.68 -7.59 5.00
N GLY A 57 21.79 -8.28 4.78
CA GLY A 57 23.16 -7.79 4.98
C GLY A 57 23.51 -7.47 6.43
N VAL A 58 22.69 -7.93 7.39
CA VAL A 58 22.86 -7.71 8.82
C VAL A 58 21.97 -8.70 9.59
N ASP A 59 22.33 -9.03 10.82
CA ASP A 59 21.47 -9.84 11.69
C ASP A 59 20.10 -9.19 11.88
N LYS A 60 19.03 -10.01 11.76
CA LYS A 60 17.65 -9.58 12.02
C LYS A 60 17.53 -8.94 13.39
N SER A 61 16.89 -7.77 13.47
CA SER A 61 16.68 -7.08 14.72
C SER A 61 15.45 -6.17 14.67
N LEU A 62 14.33 -6.66 15.18
CA LEU A 62 13.07 -5.91 15.26
C LEU A 62 13.23 -4.60 16.05
N LYS A 63 14.01 -4.62 17.14
CA LYS A 63 14.32 -3.42 17.93
C LYS A 63 15.03 -2.33 17.12
N LYS A 64 16.00 -2.71 16.28
CA LYS A 64 16.70 -1.76 15.42
C LYS A 64 15.79 -1.30 14.29
N ALA A 65 14.97 -2.18 13.71
CA ALA A 65 13.98 -1.86 12.69
C ALA A 65 13.00 -0.80 13.21
N LEU A 66 12.31 -1.07 14.32
CA LEU A 66 11.36 -0.13 14.94
C LEU A 66 12.00 1.23 15.25
N ARG A 67 13.25 1.23 15.75
CA ARG A 67 13.98 2.48 15.98
C ARG A 67 14.16 3.28 14.70
N GLN A 68 14.47 2.65 13.57
CA GLN A 68 14.63 3.35 12.29
C GLN A 68 13.28 3.85 11.76
N PHE A 69 12.20 3.06 11.83
CA PHE A 69 10.87 3.49 11.43
C PHE A 69 10.38 4.69 12.26
N ARG A 70 10.56 4.67 13.58
CA ARG A 70 10.23 5.81 14.46
C ARG A 70 11.06 7.05 14.14
N ARG A 71 12.33 6.89 13.80
CA ARG A 71 13.17 8.02 13.35
C ARG A 71 12.67 8.59 12.04
N ALA A 72 12.37 7.76 11.05
CA ALA A 72 11.78 8.18 9.79
C ALA A 72 10.45 8.92 10.00
N ALA A 73 9.57 8.37 10.85
CA ALA A 73 8.31 8.99 11.24
C ALA A 73 8.48 10.37 11.88
N LYS A 74 9.53 10.56 12.69
CA LYS A 74 9.89 11.86 13.28
C LYS A 74 10.29 12.87 12.22
N TYR A 75 10.95 12.43 11.16
CA TYR A 75 11.31 13.25 10.01
C TYR A 75 10.19 13.37 8.94
N GLY A 76 8.96 13.05 9.30
CA GLY A 76 7.78 13.24 8.45
C GLY A 76 7.48 12.11 7.47
N SER A 77 8.28 11.03 7.43
CA SER A 77 8.02 9.90 6.54
C SER A 77 6.68 9.24 6.86
N ILE A 78 5.76 9.28 5.90
CA ILE A 78 4.47 8.61 5.99
C ILE A 78 4.67 7.10 6.08
N LEU A 79 5.54 6.55 5.25
CA LEU A 79 5.89 5.13 5.25
C LEU A 79 6.52 4.72 6.58
N GLY A 80 7.41 5.56 7.16
CA GLY A 80 7.97 5.32 8.50
C GLY A 80 6.91 5.32 9.60
N GLN A 81 5.88 6.18 9.49
CA GLN A 81 4.73 6.17 10.39
C GLN A 81 3.95 4.86 10.27
N ALA A 82 3.60 4.46 9.07
CA ALA A 82 2.85 3.24 8.82
C ALA A 82 3.60 1.99 9.29
N LYS A 83 4.89 1.84 8.93
CA LYS A 83 5.72 0.70 9.35
C LYS A 83 5.93 0.63 10.87
N ALA A 84 6.11 1.78 11.54
CA ALA A 84 6.16 1.80 13.00
C ALA A 84 4.83 1.34 13.62
N GLY A 85 3.69 1.78 13.06
CA GLY A 85 2.37 1.35 13.47
C GLY A 85 2.17 -0.15 13.34
N LEU A 86 2.54 -0.73 12.20
CA LEU A 86 2.46 -2.17 11.96
C LEU A 86 3.27 -2.96 12.98
N VAL A 87 4.54 -2.59 13.23
CA VAL A 87 5.37 -3.29 14.22
C VAL A 87 4.72 -3.30 15.60
N TYR A 88 4.11 -2.18 16.02
CA TYR A 88 3.38 -2.13 17.30
C TYR A 88 2.09 -2.96 17.33
N LEU A 89 1.52 -3.28 16.16
CA LEU A 89 0.28 -4.05 16.08
C LEU A 89 0.52 -5.55 15.86
N THR A 90 1.67 -5.93 15.27
CA THR A 90 1.90 -7.31 14.81
C THR A 90 3.04 -8.04 15.52
N GLU A 91 4.01 -7.31 16.09
CA GLU A 91 5.18 -7.95 16.70
C GLU A 91 5.00 -8.11 18.20
N PRO A 92 4.90 -9.36 18.71
CA PRO A 92 4.61 -9.62 20.14
C PRO A 92 5.58 -8.93 21.11
N GLU A 93 6.86 -8.81 20.73
CA GLU A 93 7.90 -8.16 21.54
C GLU A 93 7.61 -6.66 21.78
N PHE A 94 6.88 -6.02 20.85
CA PHE A 94 6.59 -4.58 20.89
C PHE A 94 5.09 -4.27 20.88
N LEU A 95 4.24 -5.25 21.14
CA LEU A 95 2.79 -5.12 21.04
C LEU A 95 2.28 -3.96 21.93
N ASP A 96 1.83 -2.90 21.26
CA ASP A 96 1.18 -1.74 21.86
C ASP A 96 0.13 -1.23 20.87
N LYS A 97 -1.10 -1.72 21.05
CA LYS A 97 -2.21 -1.45 20.12
C LYS A 97 -2.53 0.04 20.03
N ASP A 98 -2.45 0.78 21.15
CA ASP A 98 -2.75 2.21 21.16
C ASP A 98 -1.69 3.03 20.43
N GLU A 99 -0.42 2.75 20.67
CA GLU A 99 0.68 3.42 19.96
C GLU A 99 0.65 3.05 18.47
N GLY A 100 0.36 1.78 18.14
CA GLY A 100 0.18 1.32 16.76
C GLY A 100 -0.92 2.10 16.03
N LEU A 101 -2.12 2.20 16.62
CA LEU A 101 -3.22 3.00 16.08
C LEU A 101 -2.87 4.48 15.92
N LYS A 102 -2.12 5.05 16.87
CA LYS A 102 -1.68 6.45 16.80
C LYS A 102 -0.76 6.69 15.59
N TYR A 103 0.18 5.80 15.34
CA TYR A 103 1.05 5.86 14.17
C TYR A 103 0.27 5.68 12.86
N LEU A 104 -0.63 4.69 12.77
CA LEU A 104 -1.48 4.50 11.59
C LEU A 104 -2.40 5.69 11.34
N LYS A 105 -3.04 6.26 12.38
CA LYS A 105 -3.85 7.47 12.27
C LYS A 105 -3.04 8.65 11.73
N LYS A 106 -1.77 8.77 12.12
CA LYS A 106 -0.88 9.81 11.62
C LYS A 106 -0.59 9.62 10.14
N ALA A 107 -0.25 8.42 9.68
CA ALA A 107 -0.04 8.10 8.28
C ALA A 107 -1.31 8.33 7.44
N ALA A 108 -2.46 7.82 7.90
CA ALA A 108 -3.75 7.96 7.22
C ALA A 108 -4.21 9.43 7.10
N ARG A 109 -3.89 10.30 8.07
CA ARG A 109 -4.14 11.75 7.96
C ARG A 109 -3.29 12.39 6.85
N ASN A 110 -2.13 11.83 6.57
CA ASN A 110 -1.25 12.22 5.47
C ASN A 110 -1.59 11.52 4.15
N LYS A 111 -2.85 11.04 4.01
CA LYS A 111 -3.41 10.42 2.80
C LYS A 111 -2.83 9.05 2.46
N ASP A 112 -2.23 8.35 3.43
CA ASP A 112 -1.85 6.95 3.22
C ASP A 112 -3.10 6.06 3.17
N GLY A 113 -3.39 5.53 1.98
CA GLY A 113 -4.56 4.70 1.73
C GLY A 113 -4.49 3.36 2.44
N GLY A 114 -3.28 2.81 2.59
CA GLY A 114 -3.03 1.57 3.29
C GLY A 114 -3.33 1.68 4.78
N SER A 115 -2.76 2.66 5.45
CA SER A 115 -3.04 2.92 6.87
C SER A 115 -4.51 3.26 7.12
N ALA A 116 -5.17 3.98 6.18
CA ALA A 116 -6.60 4.23 6.30
C ALA A 116 -7.42 2.93 6.19
N PHE A 117 -7.03 2.04 5.29
CA PHE A 117 -7.67 0.74 5.12
C PHE A 117 -7.50 -0.14 6.37
N LEU A 118 -6.28 -0.27 6.90
CA LEU A 118 -6.02 -1.01 8.14
C LEU A 118 -6.84 -0.49 9.33
N LEU A 119 -6.92 0.83 9.49
CA LEU A 119 -7.76 1.43 10.52
C LEU A 119 -9.24 1.06 10.33
N GLY A 120 -9.72 1.06 9.07
CA GLY A 120 -11.08 0.65 8.76
C GLY A 120 -11.38 -0.80 9.17
N ILE A 121 -10.44 -1.71 8.94
CA ILE A 121 -10.54 -3.12 9.36
C ILE A 121 -10.52 -3.24 10.87
N ILE A 122 -9.51 -2.65 11.53
CA ILE A 122 -9.34 -2.72 12.99
C ILE A 122 -10.59 -2.23 13.72
N TYR A 123 -11.20 -1.13 13.25
CA TYR A 123 -12.44 -0.61 13.84
C TYR A 123 -13.69 -1.41 13.48
N ASN A 124 -13.65 -2.24 12.44
CA ASN A 124 -14.74 -3.14 12.10
C ASN A 124 -14.66 -4.49 12.83
N ASP A 125 -13.51 -4.82 13.36
CA ASP A 125 -13.25 -6.07 14.06
C ASP A 125 -13.72 -5.99 15.51
N LYS A 126 -14.61 -6.95 15.92
CA LYS A 126 -15.17 -7.00 17.27
C LYS A 126 -14.20 -7.56 18.31
N GLU A 127 -13.27 -8.39 17.87
CA GLU A 127 -12.37 -9.14 18.75
C GLU A 127 -11.08 -8.38 19.02
N TYR A 128 -10.70 -7.47 18.10
CA TYR A 128 -9.47 -6.70 18.25
C TYR A 128 -9.49 -5.69 19.43
N GLY A 129 -10.69 -5.35 19.95
CA GLY A 129 -10.87 -4.52 21.12
C GLY A 129 -11.10 -3.03 20.86
N PHE A 130 -11.26 -2.63 19.60
CA PHE A 130 -11.52 -1.23 19.19
C PHE A 130 -12.76 -1.09 18.31
N TYR A 131 -13.72 -2.01 18.42
CA TYR A 131 -14.89 -2.03 17.57
C TYR A 131 -15.66 -0.70 17.60
N ASP A 132 -15.68 -0.01 16.48
CA ASP A 132 -16.42 1.23 16.23
C ASP A 132 -16.78 1.33 14.74
N PRO A 133 -17.99 0.92 14.34
CA PRO A 133 -18.40 0.91 12.94
C PRO A 133 -18.42 2.31 12.31
N GLN A 134 -18.62 3.39 13.09
CA GLN A 134 -18.59 4.75 12.57
C GLN A 134 -17.16 5.22 12.26
N GLU A 135 -16.20 4.90 13.11
CA GLU A 135 -14.79 5.12 12.80
C GLU A 135 -14.35 4.22 11.62
N SER A 136 -14.80 2.96 11.55
CA SER A 136 -14.57 2.10 10.40
C SER A 136 -15.09 2.72 9.11
N ASP A 137 -16.35 3.17 9.06
CA ASP A 137 -16.94 3.87 7.91
C ASP A 137 -16.10 5.07 7.46
N LYS A 138 -15.65 5.87 8.41
CA LYS A 138 -14.82 7.04 8.17
C LYS A 138 -13.48 6.65 7.52
N TRP A 139 -12.81 5.62 8.01
CA TRP A 139 -11.52 5.22 7.52
C TRP A 139 -11.60 4.45 6.21
N LEU A 140 -12.57 3.54 6.03
CA LEU A 140 -12.82 2.85 4.75
C LEU A 140 -13.17 3.85 3.64
N SER A 141 -14.02 4.83 3.91
CA SER A 141 -14.34 5.89 2.93
C SER A 141 -13.12 6.75 2.56
N LYS A 142 -12.18 6.97 3.48
CA LYS A 142 -10.90 7.63 3.18
C LYS A 142 -9.98 6.72 2.36
N ALA A 143 -9.85 5.44 2.73
CA ALA A 143 -9.06 4.48 2.00
C ALA A 143 -9.50 4.40 0.53
N TYR A 144 -10.82 4.39 0.28
CA TYR A 144 -11.38 4.46 -1.06
C TYR A 144 -10.96 5.73 -1.82
N ARG A 145 -11.09 6.90 -1.19
CA ARG A 145 -10.67 8.17 -1.78
C ARG A 145 -9.16 8.26 -2.03
N TYR A 146 -8.36 7.58 -1.22
CA TYR A 146 -6.90 7.48 -1.37
C TYR A 146 -6.47 6.36 -2.31
N ARG A 147 -7.45 5.76 -3.05
CA ARG A 147 -7.23 4.73 -4.08
C ARG A 147 -6.53 3.47 -3.55
N ASN A 148 -6.81 3.09 -2.32
CA ASN A 148 -6.38 1.78 -1.83
C ASN A 148 -7.08 0.69 -2.66
N ARG A 149 -6.32 -0.29 -3.16
CA ARG A 149 -6.82 -1.33 -4.08
C ARG A 149 -7.71 -2.35 -3.38
N GLU A 150 -7.41 -2.66 -2.13
CA GLU A 150 -8.08 -3.71 -1.35
C GLU A 150 -9.44 -3.29 -0.77
N VAL A 151 -9.64 -1.98 -0.58
CA VAL A 151 -10.82 -1.46 0.11
C VAL A 151 -12.14 -1.84 -0.56
N ARG A 152 -12.16 -1.89 -1.91
CA ARG A 152 -13.39 -2.25 -2.65
C ARG A 152 -13.77 -3.71 -2.38
N SER A 153 -12.83 -4.62 -2.50
CA SER A 153 -13.01 -6.04 -2.22
C SER A 153 -13.46 -6.28 -0.78
N TYR A 154 -12.88 -5.57 0.17
CA TYR A 154 -13.27 -5.63 1.57
C TYR A 154 -14.68 -5.13 1.82
N ILE A 155 -15.07 -3.98 1.25
CA ILE A 155 -16.44 -3.43 1.34
C ILE A 155 -17.45 -4.43 0.77
N GLU A 156 -17.17 -5.05 -0.38
CA GLU A 156 -18.02 -6.07 -0.97
C GLU A 156 -18.23 -7.29 -0.06
N LYS A 157 -17.22 -7.62 0.74
CA LYS A 157 -17.30 -8.71 1.74
C LYS A 157 -18.18 -8.31 2.92
N ILE A 158 -17.93 -7.16 3.55
CA ILE A 158 -18.60 -6.77 4.79
C ILE A 158 -20.06 -6.30 4.57
N ARG A 159 -20.46 -5.92 3.35
CA ARG A 159 -21.83 -5.45 3.08
C ARG A 159 -22.91 -6.49 3.37
N PHE A 160 -22.55 -7.76 3.50
CA PHE A 160 -23.46 -8.85 3.86
C PHE A 160 -23.51 -9.11 5.37
N ASP A 161 -22.69 -8.43 6.15
CA ASP A 161 -22.69 -8.57 7.60
C ASP A 161 -23.93 -7.90 8.21
N LYS A 162 -24.47 -8.50 9.27
CA LYS A 162 -25.67 -7.99 9.95
C LYS A 162 -25.49 -6.57 10.51
N ASP A 163 -24.26 -6.20 10.85
CA ASP A 163 -23.93 -4.88 11.40
C ASP A 163 -23.70 -3.84 10.32
N PHE A 164 -23.62 -4.25 9.04
CA PHE A 164 -23.49 -3.33 7.94
C PHE A 164 -24.84 -2.67 7.61
N THR A 165 -25.12 -1.56 8.26
CA THR A 165 -26.32 -0.76 8.06
C THR A 165 -25.97 0.65 7.60
N ALA A 166 -26.93 1.35 6.97
CA ALA A 166 -26.74 2.74 6.58
C ALA A 166 -26.46 3.68 7.78
N ASN A 167 -26.89 3.30 8.98
CA ASN A 167 -26.61 4.04 10.21
C ASN A 167 -25.15 3.83 10.68
N ASN A 168 -24.65 2.61 10.58
CA ASN A 168 -23.28 2.28 10.98
C ASN A 168 -22.24 2.68 9.94
N PHE A 169 -22.60 2.57 8.63
CA PHE A 169 -21.70 2.84 7.50
C PHE A 169 -22.30 3.84 6.50
N PRO A 170 -22.66 5.08 6.92
CA PRO A 170 -23.35 6.03 6.05
C PRO A 170 -22.53 6.45 4.82
N LYS A 171 -21.21 6.64 4.96
CA LYS A 171 -20.35 7.08 3.85
C LYS A 171 -20.07 5.96 2.87
N VAL A 172 -19.82 4.75 3.37
CA VAL A 172 -19.57 3.57 2.53
C VAL A 172 -20.84 3.16 1.82
N SER A 173 -22.01 3.20 2.47
CA SER A 173 -23.30 2.95 1.83
C SER A 173 -23.58 3.92 0.67
N LYS A 174 -23.25 5.21 0.86
CA LYS A 174 -23.36 6.21 -0.21
C LYS A 174 -22.38 5.91 -1.37
N LEU A 175 -21.17 5.45 -1.07
CA LEU A 175 -20.20 5.04 -2.12
C LEU A 175 -20.73 3.87 -2.95
N ILE A 176 -21.28 2.84 -2.30
CA ILE A 176 -21.88 1.68 -2.98
C ILE A 176 -23.04 2.13 -3.88
N ALA A 177 -23.93 2.99 -3.39
CA ALA A 177 -25.05 3.51 -4.18
C ALA A 177 -24.58 4.28 -5.42
N THR A 178 -23.54 5.12 -5.29
CA THR A 178 -22.97 5.86 -6.42
C THR A 178 -22.33 4.95 -7.46
N LEU A 179 -21.65 3.89 -7.02
CA LEU A 179 -21.06 2.91 -7.94
C LEU A 179 -22.13 2.10 -8.68
N ALA A 180 -23.23 1.75 -8.00
CA ALA A 180 -24.34 1.03 -8.61
C ALA A 180 -25.10 1.88 -9.66
N THR A 181 -25.19 3.19 -9.49
CA THR A 181 -25.79 4.09 -10.47
C THR A 181 -24.86 4.30 -11.68
N SER A 182 -23.58 4.46 -11.46
CA SER A 182 -22.58 4.59 -12.51
C SER A 182 -22.45 3.37 -13.43
N SER A 183 -22.70 2.17 -12.91
CA SER A 183 -22.71 0.93 -13.70
C SER A 183 -24.02 0.70 -14.48
N LYS A 184 -25.09 1.44 -14.19
CA LYS A 184 -26.36 1.37 -14.94
C LYS A 184 -26.41 2.29 -16.16
N GLU A 185 -25.53 3.27 -16.27
CA GLU A 185 -25.52 4.23 -17.39
C GLU A 185 -24.81 3.75 -18.64
N VAL A 186 -24.26 2.55 -18.65
CA VAL A 186 -23.74 1.94 -19.88
C VAL A 186 -24.56 0.70 -20.23
N GLN A 187 -25.80 0.91 -20.64
CA GLN A 187 -26.55 -0.09 -21.39
C GLN A 187 -26.17 0.05 -22.87
N PRO A 188 -25.83 -1.05 -23.56
CA PRO A 188 -25.47 -0.99 -24.99
C PRO A 188 -26.63 -0.58 -25.92
N ASN A 189 -27.85 -0.36 -25.41
CA ASN A 189 -29.05 -0.09 -26.19
C ASN A 189 -29.45 1.38 -26.31
N ASP A 190 -28.76 2.33 -25.67
CA ASP A 190 -29.07 3.77 -25.80
C ASP A 190 -28.31 4.46 -26.95
N LEU A 191 -27.68 3.71 -27.84
CA LEU A 191 -27.02 4.21 -29.04
C LEU A 191 -27.92 4.32 -30.27
N VAL A 192 -29.24 4.20 -30.11
CA VAL A 192 -30.17 4.35 -31.23
C VAL A 192 -31.24 5.35 -30.85
N ALA A 193 -31.02 6.63 -31.00
CA ALA A 193 -31.99 7.66 -31.42
C ALA A 193 -31.40 9.07 -31.29
N SER A 194 -30.54 9.47 -32.18
CA SER A 194 -30.52 10.82 -32.72
C SER A 194 -30.05 10.75 -34.17
N THR A 195 -31.05 10.87 -35.04
CA THR A 195 -30.86 11.12 -36.47
C THR A 195 -30.25 12.47 -36.62
N ASP A 196 -28.98 12.53 -36.95
CA ASP A 196 -28.21 13.49 -37.72
C ASP A 196 -26.74 13.56 -37.28
N THR A 197 -26.06 12.44 -37.33
CA THR A 197 -24.60 12.44 -37.42
C THR A 197 -24.20 11.33 -38.40
N LYS A 198 -23.41 11.76 -39.41
CA LYS A 198 -22.75 10.83 -40.33
C LYS A 198 -22.20 9.63 -39.56
N PRO A 199 -22.32 8.41 -40.07
CA PRO A 199 -21.73 7.26 -39.42
C PRO A 199 -20.26 7.57 -39.20
N VAL A 200 -19.83 7.61 -37.93
CA VAL A 200 -18.41 7.55 -37.62
C VAL A 200 -17.97 6.23 -38.20
N SER A 201 -17.29 6.30 -39.32
CA SER A 201 -16.69 5.14 -39.98
C SER A 201 -15.98 4.37 -38.89
N ALA A 202 -16.35 3.11 -38.73
CA ALA A 202 -15.71 2.22 -37.76
C ALA A 202 -14.20 2.46 -37.88
N ILE A 203 -13.58 2.74 -36.72
CA ILE A 203 -12.13 2.89 -36.68
C ILE A 203 -11.60 1.56 -37.20
N GLN A 204 -11.17 1.54 -38.44
CA GLN A 204 -10.45 0.41 -39.02
C GLN A 204 -9.08 0.43 -38.35
N TRP A 205 -8.88 -0.47 -37.39
CA TRP A 205 -7.56 -0.76 -36.89
C TRP A 205 -6.70 -1.26 -38.01
N PRO A 206 -5.47 -0.80 -38.21
CA PRO A 206 -4.57 -1.36 -39.20
C PRO A 206 -4.41 -2.86 -38.92
N GLU A 207 -4.80 -3.70 -39.90
CA GLU A 207 -4.78 -5.16 -39.72
C GLU A 207 -3.36 -5.77 -39.71
N ASP A 208 -2.30 -4.99 -39.90
CA ASP A 208 -0.94 -5.50 -40.14
C ASP A 208 0.18 -4.79 -39.39
N GLU A 209 -0.10 -4.00 -38.37
CA GLU A 209 0.97 -3.62 -37.46
C GLU A 209 1.05 -4.67 -36.35
N SER A 210 2.08 -5.53 -36.45
CA SER A 210 2.47 -6.40 -35.34
C SER A 210 2.66 -5.54 -34.09
N MET A 211 1.70 -5.60 -33.18
CA MET A 211 1.86 -4.96 -31.88
C MET A 211 3.07 -5.59 -31.20
N GLU A 212 4.14 -4.83 -31.08
CA GLU A 212 5.30 -5.25 -30.31
C GLU A 212 4.87 -5.36 -28.84
N VAL A 213 4.69 -6.59 -28.36
CA VAL A 213 4.39 -6.84 -26.95
C VAL A 213 5.66 -6.57 -26.17
N ILE A 214 5.82 -5.35 -25.68
CA ILE A 214 6.90 -5.01 -24.77
C ILE A 214 6.59 -5.68 -23.44
N THR A 215 7.21 -6.81 -23.19
CA THR A 215 7.16 -7.49 -21.89
C THR A 215 8.07 -6.74 -20.94
N VAL A 216 7.52 -5.85 -20.14
CA VAL A 216 8.26 -5.16 -19.08
C VAL A 216 8.34 -6.09 -17.86
N SER A 217 9.50 -6.65 -17.60
CA SER A 217 9.74 -7.36 -16.35
C SER A 217 9.78 -6.36 -15.18
N PRO A 218 9.18 -6.68 -14.01
CA PRO A 218 9.30 -5.82 -12.84
C PRO A 218 10.77 -5.69 -12.44
N PRO A 219 11.20 -4.51 -11.95
CA PRO A 219 12.58 -4.30 -11.56
C PRO A 219 12.97 -5.25 -10.42
N THR A 220 14.21 -5.70 -10.44
CA THR A 220 14.80 -6.52 -9.38
C THR A 220 15.03 -5.67 -8.12
N LEU A 221 15.15 -6.32 -6.95
CA LEU A 221 15.45 -5.63 -5.70
C LEU A 221 16.75 -4.81 -5.77
N ILE A 222 17.73 -5.30 -6.49
CA ILE A 222 19.03 -4.62 -6.69
C ILE A 222 18.86 -3.35 -7.52
N GLU A 223 18.12 -3.41 -8.62
CA GLU A 223 17.83 -2.24 -9.46
C GLU A 223 17.07 -1.17 -8.66
N ILE A 224 16.10 -1.57 -7.83
CA ILE A 224 15.38 -0.65 -6.94
C ILE A 224 16.33 -0.01 -5.93
N PHE A 225 17.23 -0.78 -5.32
CA PHE A 225 18.21 -0.24 -4.38
C PHE A 225 19.18 0.74 -5.04
N ASP A 226 19.68 0.43 -6.23
CA ASP A 226 20.61 1.30 -6.95
C ASP A 226 19.95 2.61 -7.37
N GLU A 227 18.71 2.56 -7.85
CA GLU A 227 17.93 3.76 -8.18
C GLU A 227 17.66 4.62 -6.94
N GLU A 228 17.23 4.02 -5.82
CA GLU A 228 17.00 4.74 -4.58
C GLU A 228 18.28 5.38 -4.04
N LEU A 229 19.41 4.68 -4.11
CA LEU A 229 20.71 5.19 -3.67
C LEU A 229 21.23 6.33 -4.56
N ALA A 230 20.96 6.28 -5.87
CA ALA A 230 21.29 7.36 -6.80
C ALA A 230 20.50 8.64 -6.45
N ASP A 231 19.22 8.49 -6.14
CA ASP A 231 18.41 9.62 -5.67
C ASP A 231 18.90 10.20 -4.36
N LEU A 232 19.20 9.33 -3.37
CA LEU A 232 19.66 9.77 -2.05
C LEU A 232 21.00 10.51 -2.12
N LYS A 233 21.82 10.24 -3.13
CA LYS A 233 23.10 10.93 -3.36
C LYS A 233 22.88 12.41 -3.67
N ASN A 234 21.79 12.74 -4.35
CA ASN A 234 21.51 14.08 -4.84
C ASN A 234 20.42 14.81 -4.00
N ALA A 235 19.77 14.11 -3.07
CA ALA A 235 18.73 14.67 -2.23
C ALA A 235 19.27 15.34 -0.97
N TYR A 236 18.59 16.40 -0.52
CA TYR A 236 18.83 16.96 0.82
C TYR A 236 18.19 16.08 1.88
N PRO A 237 18.90 15.81 3.00
CA PRO A 237 18.33 15.08 4.13
C PRO A 237 17.15 15.82 4.77
N GLU A 238 16.06 15.12 5.05
CA GLU A 238 14.84 15.68 5.64
C GLU A 238 15.06 16.25 7.05
N LYS A 239 16.13 15.84 7.75
CA LYS A 239 16.50 16.45 9.04
C LYS A 239 16.78 17.95 8.96
N TYR A 240 17.08 18.46 7.76
CA TYR A 240 17.30 19.90 7.49
C TYR A 240 16.08 20.58 6.89
N ALA A 241 15.04 19.84 6.53
CA ALA A 241 13.80 20.40 6.08
C ALA A 241 13.10 21.09 7.26
N VAL A 242 13.31 22.38 7.35
CA VAL A 242 12.57 23.26 8.27
C VAL A 242 11.32 23.67 7.53
N GLY A 243 10.17 23.07 7.84
CA GLY A 243 8.96 23.56 7.20
C GLY A 243 7.79 22.59 7.25
N THR A 244 6.70 23.20 7.50
CA THR A 244 5.36 22.68 7.45
C THR A 244 5.00 22.26 6.02
N GLY A 245 4.60 21.01 5.84
CA GLY A 245 3.94 20.55 4.62
C GLY A 245 4.90 20.20 3.50
N THR A 246 5.49 19.06 3.62
CA THR A 246 6.24 18.46 2.52
C THR A 246 5.29 18.03 1.42
N ASN A 247 5.33 18.70 0.29
CA ASN A 247 5.01 18.09 -0.97
C ASN A 247 6.09 17.04 -1.25
N ILE A 248 5.92 15.84 -0.69
CA ILE A 248 6.66 14.69 -1.18
C ILE A 248 6.07 14.42 -2.55
N ILE A 249 6.75 14.84 -3.59
CA ILE A 249 6.48 14.41 -4.95
C ILE A 249 6.84 12.93 -4.93
N GLY A 250 5.82 12.10 -4.63
CA GLY A 250 6.00 10.66 -4.50
C GLY A 250 6.28 10.06 -5.87
N ARG A 251 7.35 9.33 -6.00
CA ARG A 251 7.47 8.29 -7.03
C ARG A 251 6.35 7.28 -6.82
N SER A 252 5.88 6.67 -7.90
CA SER A 252 4.92 5.58 -7.82
C SER A 252 5.51 4.45 -6.98
N CYS A 253 4.65 3.67 -6.32
CA CYS A 253 5.04 2.51 -5.52
C CYS A 253 5.89 1.48 -6.27
N GLU A 254 5.85 1.48 -7.58
CA GLU A 254 6.61 0.59 -8.46
C GLU A 254 8.14 0.78 -8.35
N HIS A 255 8.57 1.94 -7.90
CA HIS A 255 9.99 2.32 -7.81
C HIS A 255 10.48 2.50 -6.37
N MET A 256 9.80 1.93 -5.38
CA MET A 256 10.19 2.06 -3.98
C MET A 256 10.20 0.72 -3.27
N VAL A 257 11.28 0.44 -2.55
CA VAL A 257 11.36 -0.71 -1.65
C VAL A 257 10.29 -0.56 -0.57
N SER A 258 9.50 -1.61 -0.36
CA SER A 258 8.48 -1.65 0.69
C SER A 258 7.40 -0.56 0.60
N CYS A 259 7.07 -0.10 -0.59
CA CYS A 259 6.02 0.90 -0.78
C CYS A 259 4.61 0.37 -0.43
N ASN A 260 4.39 -0.93 -0.50
CA ASN A 260 3.18 -1.55 0.01
C ASN A 260 3.25 -1.66 1.53
N VAL A 261 2.75 -0.62 2.21
CA VAL A 261 2.48 -0.68 3.65
C VAL A 261 1.44 -1.76 3.97
N THR A 262 0.62 -2.07 2.98
CA THR A 262 -0.40 -3.10 3.00
C THR A 262 -0.14 -4.09 1.87
N SER A 263 1.02 -4.74 1.88
CA SER A 263 1.13 -5.96 1.10
C SER A 263 0.09 -6.97 1.64
N LYS A 264 -0.36 -7.86 0.79
CA LYS A 264 -1.22 -8.98 1.22
C LYS A 264 -0.61 -9.68 2.45
N ALA A 265 0.72 -9.80 2.50
CA ALA A 265 1.45 -10.38 3.62
C ALA A 265 1.38 -9.53 4.91
N ASP A 266 1.39 -8.20 4.83
CA ASP A 266 1.23 -7.33 6.01
C ASP A 266 -0.21 -7.42 6.54
N PHE A 267 -1.18 -7.55 5.63
CA PHE A 267 -2.58 -7.76 5.99
C PHE A 267 -2.82 -9.14 6.59
N GLU A 268 -2.26 -10.20 6.00
CA GLU A 268 -2.31 -11.55 6.53
C GLU A 268 -1.66 -11.63 7.91
N ARG A 269 -0.48 -11.03 8.11
CA ARG A 269 0.16 -10.95 9.44
C ARG A 269 -0.68 -10.21 10.48
N LEU A 270 -1.38 -9.14 10.07
CA LEU A 270 -2.31 -8.47 10.98
C LEU A 270 -3.48 -9.37 11.35
N LEU A 271 -4.09 -10.06 10.37
CA LEU A 271 -5.15 -11.03 10.61
C LEU A 271 -4.65 -12.18 11.50
N ASP A 272 -3.50 -12.78 11.19
CA ASP A 272 -2.90 -13.85 11.99
C ASP A 272 -2.63 -13.39 13.44
N SER A 273 -2.24 -12.11 13.63
CA SER A 273 -2.07 -11.53 14.97
C SER A 273 -3.38 -11.32 15.71
N MET A 274 -4.48 -11.24 14.97
CA MET A 274 -5.84 -11.10 15.53
C MET A 274 -6.43 -12.48 15.84
N ASP A 275 -6.19 -13.49 14.99
CA ASP A 275 -6.65 -14.87 15.20
C ASP A 275 -5.85 -15.63 16.28
N GLY A 276 -4.61 -15.24 16.53
CA GLY A 276 -3.73 -15.82 17.57
C GLY A 276 -4.05 -15.41 19.01
N ILE A 277 -5.15 -14.67 19.23
CA ILE A 277 -5.63 -14.22 20.54
C ILE A 277 -6.85 -15.07 21.01
N LEU A 278 -7.23 -16.08 20.24
CA LEU A 278 -8.20 -17.13 20.61
C LEU A 278 -7.45 -18.31 21.31
#